data_a09b2ed46df73fcb95a954704bf92ec4
#
_entry.id   a09b2ed46df73fcb95a954704bf92ec4
#
_cell.length_a   1.000
_cell.length_b   1.000
_cell.length_c   1.000
_cell.angle_alpha   90.00
_cell.angle_beta   90.00
_cell.angle_gamma   90.00
#
_symmetry.space_group_name_H-M   'P 1'
#
loop_
_entity.id
_entity.type
_entity.pdbx_description
1 polymer ?
#
loop_
_entity_poly.entity_id
_entity_poly.type
_entity_poly.pdbx_seq_one_letter_code
_entity_poly.pdbx_strand_id
1 'polypeptide(L)'
;YKRQFLDRLVRVRDELGSTYEYAYDANNCMESMVHTCGTHTMKTVYTYDKDSRETKTRCAKTFERTTEYDKFGRVSRRTWNTTSPYISAYTYIDNGENRYSLPKTIKNGSETLNYTYDANGNIISIKDSAGESTFRYDELNQLIRENNHQLNKTITYAYDLGGNLTVEKEYAFTTAETLPDTPVKTMTGTYDSAWKDKLLSWDGTAMTYDAIGNMLTRGGTTYTWTQGRRLSGVENGKSIKYLYDLSLI
;
A
#
# COMPACT_ATOMS: atom_id res chain seq x y z
N TYR A 1 -7.50 8.32 -28.10
CA TYR A 1 -7.63 6.86 -27.86
C TYR A 1 -7.85 6.15 -29.19
N LYS A 2 -7.18 5.00 -29.37
CA LYS A 2 -7.42 4.11 -30.50
C LYS A 2 -7.62 2.69 -29.98
N ARG A 3 -8.66 2.01 -30.46
CA ARG A 3 -8.99 0.61 -30.09
C ARG A 3 -8.97 -0.28 -31.34
N GLN A 4 -8.81 -1.58 -31.16
CA GLN A 4 -8.88 -2.58 -32.22
C GLN A 4 -10.22 -3.35 -32.19
N PHE A 5 -10.42 -4.27 -33.12
CA PHE A 5 -11.66 -5.02 -33.32
C PHE A 5 -12.23 -5.68 -32.05
N LEU A 6 -11.38 -6.13 -31.10
CA LEU A 6 -11.79 -6.70 -29.81
C LEU A 6 -12.02 -5.64 -28.71
N ASP A 7 -12.22 -4.38 -29.08
CA ASP A 7 -12.37 -3.23 -28.18
C ASP A 7 -11.17 -2.99 -27.23
N ARG A 8 -10.02 -3.59 -27.54
CA ARG A 8 -8.80 -3.40 -26.76
C ARG A 8 -8.15 -2.05 -27.07
N LEU A 9 -7.69 -1.38 -26.03
CA LEU A 9 -6.96 -0.13 -26.17
C LEU A 9 -5.57 -0.37 -26.78
N VAL A 10 -5.31 0.13 -27.98
CA VAL A 10 -4.02 -0.05 -28.68
C VAL A 10 -3.17 1.20 -28.70
N ARG A 11 -3.77 2.38 -28.47
CA ARG A 11 -3.01 3.63 -28.40
C ARG A 11 -3.72 4.70 -27.60
N VAL A 12 -2.95 5.40 -26.76
CA VAL A 12 -3.34 6.65 -26.08
C VAL A 12 -2.34 7.72 -26.47
N ARG A 13 -2.81 8.94 -26.65
CA ARG A 13 -1.97 10.14 -26.72
C ARG A 13 -2.49 11.15 -25.74
N ASP A 14 -1.62 11.72 -24.91
CA ASP A 14 -1.96 12.80 -23.99
C ASP A 14 -1.84 14.19 -24.67
N GLU A 15 -2.28 15.23 -23.97
CA GLU A 15 -2.25 16.60 -24.46
C GLU A 15 -0.81 17.15 -24.61
N LEU A 16 0.16 16.58 -23.88
CA LEU A 16 1.57 16.93 -23.95
C LEU A 16 2.29 16.23 -25.10
N GLY A 17 1.57 15.42 -25.88
CA GLY A 17 2.06 14.71 -27.05
C GLY A 17 2.74 13.38 -26.76
N SER A 18 2.77 12.91 -25.50
CA SER A 18 3.25 11.58 -25.18
C SER A 18 2.28 10.51 -25.72
N THR A 19 2.81 9.40 -26.16
CA THR A 19 2.01 8.29 -26.68
C THR A 19 2.32 6.99 -25.94
N TYR A 20 1.26 6.19 -25.73
CA TYR A 20 1.34 4.83 -25.22
C TYR A 20 0.75 3.91 -26.28
N GLU A 21 1.50 2.90 -26.70
CA GLU A 21 1.07 1.88 -27.65
C GLU A 21 1.09 0.52 -26.98
N TYR A 22 0.03 -0.26 -27.18
CA TYR A 22 -0.19 -1.55 -26.52
C TYR A 22 -0.32 -2.66 -27.56
N ALA A 23 0.35 -3.78 -27.34
CA ALA A 23 0.16 -5.01 -28.08
C ALA A 23 -0.35 -6.11 -27.15
N TYR A 24 -1.13 -7.04 -27.69
CA TYR A 24 -1.76 -8.12 -26.94
C TYR A 24 -1.52 -9.45 -27.66
N ASP A 25 -1.33 -10.51 -26.90
CA ASP A 25 -1.24 -11.87 -27.39
C ASP A 25 -2.63 -12.45 -27.77
N ALA A 26 -2.63 -13.71 -28.22
CA ALA A 26 -3.85 -14.42 -28.61
C ALA A 26 -4.79 -14.69 -27.41
N ASN A 27 -4.26 -14.74 -26.19
CA ASN A 27 -5.03 -14.94 -24.95
C ASN A 27 -5.54 -13.63 -24.33
N ASN A 28 -5.39 -12.52 -25.06
CA ASN A 28 -5.81 -11.19 -24.62
C ASN A 28 -4.95 -10.61 -23.49
N CYS A 29 -3.79 -11.16 -23.22
CA CYS A 29 -2.82 -10.61 -22.29
C CYS A 29 -1.98 -9.53 -22.97
N MET A 30 -1.62 -8.46 -22.25
CA MET A 30 -0.77 -7.39 -22.78
C MET A 30 0.66 -7.88 -23.01
N GLU A 31 1.05 -8.07 -24.27
CA GLU A 31 2.39 -8.52 -24.65
C GLU A 31 3.44 -7.42 -24.52
N SER A 32 3.07 -6.19 -24.87
CA SER A 32 3.99 -5.06 -24.71
C SER A 32 3.27 -3.72 -24.58
N MET A 33 3.98 -2.78 -23.94
CA MET A 33 3.63 -1.36 -23.89
C MET A 33 4.84 -0.55 -24.36
N VAL A 34 4.63 0.39 -25.28
CA VAL A 34 5.63 1.36 -25.72
C VAL A 34 5.19 2.75 -25.32
N HIS A 35 5.98 3.42 -24.50
CA HIS A 35 5.78 4.81 -24.12
C HIS A 35 6.79 5.69 -24.87
N THR A 36 6.31 6.72 -25.55
CA THR A 36 7.13 7.72 -26.25
C THR A 36 6.80 9.12 -25.72
N CYS A 37 7.82 9.83 -25.25
CA CYS A 37 7.73 11.21 -24.80
C CYS A 37 8.87 12.02 -25.46
N GLY A 38 8.51 12.93 -26.35
CA GLY A 38 9.48 13.64 -27.19
C GLY A 38 10.31 12.64 -28.03
N THR A 39 11.63 12.67 -27.85
CA THR A 39 12.58 11.78 -28.53
C THR A 39 12.85 10.48 -27.76
N HIS A 40 12.32 10.35 -26.54
CA HIS A 40 12.56 9.19 -25.68
C HIS A 40 11.47 8.14 -25.86
N THR A 41 11.89 6.90 -26.10
CA THR A 41 10.99 5.76 -26.21
C THR A 41 11.42 4.65 -25.25
N MET A 42 10.47 4.13 -24.48
CA MET A 42 10.66 3.04 -23.56
C MET A 42 9.67 1.90 -23.90
N LYS A 43 10.18 0.71 -24.13
CA LYS A 43 9.37 -0.48 -24.36
C LYS A 43 9.42 -1.39 -23.13
N THR A 44 8.25 -1.78 -22.65
CA THR A 44 8.06 -2.85 -21.66
C THR A 44 7.45 -4.07 -22.34
N VAL A 45 7.99 -5.25 -22.08
CA VAL A 45 7.52 -6.52 -22.62
C VAL A 45 7.13 -7.44 -21.47
N TYR A 46 6.02 -8.14 -21.63
CA TYR A 46 5.47 -9.07 -20.65
C TYR A 46 5.44 -10.47 -21.22
N THR A 47 5.66 -11.47 -20.38
CA THR A 47 5.55 -12.88 -20.73
C THR A 47 4.66 -13.58 -19.72
N TYR A 48 3.83 -14.47 -20.17
CA TYR A 48 2.83 -15.17 -19.36
C TYR A 48 3.03 -16.68 -19.41
N ASP A 49 2.53 -17.37 -18.40
CA ASP A 49 2.39 -18.83 -18.43
C ASP A 49 1.05 -19.23 -19.10
N LYS A 50 0.82 -20.55 -19.15
CA LYS A 50 -0.42 -21.13 -19.72
C LYS A 50 -1.71 -20.69 -19.01
N ASP A 51 -1.62 -20.23 -17.76
CA ASP A 51 -2.74 -19.77 -16.95
C ASP A 51 -2.88 -18.24 -17.01
N SER A 52 -2.22 -17.58 -17.99
CA SER A 52 -2.20 -16.12 -18.21
C SER A 52 -1.64 -15.32 -17.02
N ARG A 53 -0.78 -15.92 -16.19
CA ARG A 53 -0.09 -15.23 -15.10
C ARG A 53 1.24 -14.69 -15.61
N GLU A 54 1.56 -13.44 -15.26
CA GLU A 54 2.80 -12.79 -15.66
C GLU A 54 4.01 -13.48 -15.03
N THR A 55 4.88 -14.07 -15.86
CA THR A 55 6.13 -14.72 -15.44
C THR A 55 7.35 -13.84 -15.63
N LYS A 56 7.28 -12.87 -16.53
CA LYS A 56 8.41 -11.97 -16.81
C LYS A 56 7.93 -10.60 -17.26
N THR A 57 8.57 -9.55 -16.72
CA THR A 57 8.49 -8.17 -17.21
C THR A 57 9.89 -7.71 -17.56
N ARG A 58 10.06 -7.17 -18.76
CA ARG A 58 11.32 -6.57 -19.22
C ARG A 58 11.08 -5.14 -19.68
N CYS A 59 11.80 -4.20 -19.06
CA CYS A 59 11.72 -2.79 -19.41
C CYS A 59 13.09 -2.27 -19.84
N ALA A 60 13.15 -1.65 -21.04
CA ALA A 60 14.40 -1.25 -21.67
C ALA A 60 15.40 -2.42 -21.79
N LYS A 61 16.72 -2.12 -21.77
CA LYS A 61 17.77 -3.15 -21.88
C LYS A 61 18.26 -3.69 -20.52
N THR A 62 17.93 -3.02 -19.44
CA THR A 62 18.60 -3.20 -18.14
C THR A 62 17.70 -3.71 -17.02
N PHE A 63 16.40 -3.60 -17.16
CA PHE A 63 15.45 -4.05 -16.15
C PHE A 63 14.73 -5.31 -16.60
N GLU A 64 14.86 -6.36 -15.82
CA GLU A 64 14.07 -7.58 -15.96
C GLU A 64 13.62 -8.07 -14.58
N ARG A 65 12.34 -8.40 -14.47
CA ARG A 65 11.75 -9.06 -13.31
C ARG A 65 11.17 -10.40 -13.75
N THR A 66 11.51 -11.48 -13.04
CA THR A 66 10.84 -12.77 -13.17
C THR A 66 9.95 -13.04 -11.96
N THR A 67 8.82 -13.70 -12.18
CA THR A 67 7.85 -14.12 -11.16
C THR A 67 7.59 -15.61 -11.29
N GLU A 68 7.77 -16.33 -10.19
CA GLU A 68 7.46 -17.76 -10.08
C GLU A 68 6.23 -17.93 -9.20
N TYR A 69 5.45 -18.95 -9.48
CA TYR A 69 4.22 -19.28 -8.76
C TYR A 69 4.30 -20.66 -8.13
N ASP A 70 3.64 -20.85 -7.03
CA ASP A 70 3.46 -22.18 -6.43
C ASP A 70 2.32 -22.95 -7.11
N LYS A 71 2.10 -24.20 -6.66
CA LYS A 71 1.06 -25.09 -7.18
C LYS A 71 -0.38 -24.55 -7.04
N PHE A 72 -0.59 -23.55 -6.20
CA PHE A 72 -1.88 -22.88 -6.00
C PHE A 72 -2.02 -21.55 -6.75
N GLY A 73 -1.01 -21.18 -7.54
CA GLY A 73 -1.00 -19.92 -8.30
C GLY A 73 -0.61 -18.69 -7.51
N ARG A 74 -0.11 -18.84 -6.28
CA ARG A 74 0.41 -17.74 -5.47
C ARG A 74 1.85 -17.46 -5.84
N VAL A 75 2.27 -16.18 -5.77
CA VAL A 75 3.67 -15.82 -6.03
C VAL A 75 4.58 -16.50 -5.01
N SER A 76 5.49 -17.35 -5.44
CA SER A 76 6.50 -18.00 -4.59
C SER A 76 7.83 -17.26 -4.62
N ARG A 77 8.15 -16.59 -5.73
CA ARG A 77 9.42 -15.86 -5.90
C ARG A 77 9.30 -14.73 -6.89
N ARG A 78 9.99 -13.63 -6.62
CA ARG A 78 10.29 -12.57 -7.59
C ARG A 78 11.79 -12.32 -7.61
N THR A 79 12.36 -12.23 -8.81
CA THR A 79 13.77 -11.90 -9.00
C THR A 79 13.86 -10.68 -9.88
N TRP A 80 14.55 -9.64 -9.39
CA TRP A 80 14.93 -8.48 -10.18
C TRP A 80 16.36 -8.69 -10.64
N ASN A 81 16.52 -8.91 -11.95
CA ASN A 81 17.81 -9.17 -12.58
C ASN A 81 18.51 -7.84 -12.85
N THR A 82 19.31 -7.42 -11.89
CA THR A 82 20.27 -6.31 -11.97
C THR A 82 21.68 -6.86 -11.89
N THR A 83 22.70 -6.01 -11.91
CA THR A 83 24.09 -6.43 -11.71
C THR A 83 24.30 -7.20 -10.39
N SER A 84 23.47 -6.92 -9.39
CA SER A 84 23.35 -7.70 -8.15
C SER A 84 21.88 -8.11 -8.00
N PRO A 85 21.49 -9.34 -8.37
CA PRO A 85 20.09 -9.75 -8.37
C PRO A 85 19.45 -9.61 -6.98
N TYR A 86 18.29 -8.97 -6.93
CA TYR A 86 17.47 -8.89 -5.72
C TYR A 86 16.34 -9.92 -5.78
N ILE A 87 16.14 -10.66 -4.71
CA ILE A 87 15.18 -11.75 -4.65
C ILE A 87 14.22 -11.50 -3.48
N SER A 88 12.91 -11.57 -3.79
CA SER A 88 11.87 -11.75 -2.78
C SER A 88 11.27 -13.14 -2.93
N ALA A 89 11.22 -13.91 -1.86
CA ALA A 89 10.63 -15.25 -1.82
C ALA A 89 9.55 -15.33 -0.74
N TYR A 90 8.50 -16.08 -1.03
CA TYR A 90 7.30 -16.18 -0.21
C TYR A 90 6.99 -17.63 0.10
N THR A 91 6.68 -17.93 1.35
CA THR A 91 6.00 -19.16 1.72
C THR A 91 4.66 -18.80 2.37
N TYR A 92 3.71 -19.72 2.34
CA TYR A 92 2.36 -19.47 2.83
C TYR A 92 1.96 -20.48 3.88
N ILE A 93 0.99 -20.14 4.70
CA ILE A 93 0.38 -21.08 5.63
C ILE A 93 -0.37 -22.13 4.83
N ASP A 94 -0.07 -23.41 5.12
CA ASP A 94 -0.69 -24.57 4.48
C ASP A 94 -1.06 -25.55 5.62
N ASN A 95 -2.16 -25.27 6.31
CA ASN A 95 -2.62 -26.06 7.45
C ASN A 95 -3.93 -26.81 7.19
N GLY A 96 -4.31 -26.95 5.90
CA GLY A 96 -5.57 -27.59 5.49
C GLY A 96 -6.84 -26.77 5.77
N GLU A 97 -6.72 -25.61 6.43
CA GLU A 97 -7.80 -24.64 6.60
C GLU A 97 -7.74 -23.61 5.46
N ASN A 98 -8.87 -22.95 5.14
CA ASN A 98 -9.03 -22.06 3.98
C ASN A 98 -8.20 -20.74 4.03
N ARG A 99 -6.95 -20.80 4.52
CA ARG A 99 -6.04 -19.63 4.68
C ARG A 99 -4.89 -19.59 3.69
N TYR A 100 -5.11 -20.08 2.49
CA TYR A 100 -4.08 -20.24 1.46
C TYR A 100 -3.39 -18.96 0.99
N SER A 101 -3.89 -17.77 1.35
CA SER A 101 -3.31 -16.48 0.94
C SER A 101 -2.41 -15.81 1.97
N LEU A 102 -2.38 -16.31 3.23
CA LEU A 102 -1.61 -15.70 4.30
C LEU A 102 -0.12 -16.08 4.20
N PRO A 103 0.81 -15.11 4.07
CA PRO A 103 2.24 -15.40 4.05
C PRO A 103 2.70 -15.99 5.38
N LYS A 104 3.48 -17.06 5.35
CA LYS A 104 4.20 -17.58 6.51
C LYS A 104 5.57 -16.92 6.64
N THR A 105 6.27 -16.78 5.52
CA THR A 105 7.53 -16.06 5.46
C THR A 105 7.60 -15.17 4.23
N ILE A 106 8.25 -14.01 4.40
CA ILE A 106 8.66 -13.15 3.29
C ILE A 106 10.17 -12.96 3.43
N LYS A 107 10.93 -13.40 2.43
CA LYS A 107 12.36 -13.18 2.36
C LYS A 107 12.66 -12.10 1.34
N ASN A 108 13.31 -11.02 1.75
CA ASN A 108 13.74 -9.90 0.92
C ASN A 108 15.26 -9.79 0.95
N GLY A 109 15.93 -10.29 -0.09
CA GLY A 109 17.39 -10.39 -0.09
C GLY A 109 17.89 -11.30 1.04
N SER A 110 18.64 -10.76 1.99
CA SER A 110 19.14 -11.47 3.18
C SER A 110 18.16 -11.49 4.35
N GLU A 111 17.19 -10.58 4.37
CA GLU A 111 16.24 -10.43 5.47
C GLU A 111 15.06 -11.38 5.32
N THR A 112 14.61 -11.96 6.43
CA THR A 112 13.46 -12.86 6.47
C THR A 112 12.50 -12.41 7.57
N LEU A 113 11.25 -12.14 7.17
CA LEU A 113 10.13 -11.86 8.07
C LEU A 113 9.29 -13.12 8.22
N ASN A 114 9.03 -13.54 9.45
CA ASN A 114 8.17 -14.66 9.80
C ASN A 114 6.89 -14.12 10.43
N TYR A 115 5.75 -14.58 9.95
CA TYR A 115 4.42 -14.12 10.36
C TYR A 115 3.67 -15.20 11.10
N THR A 116 2.96 -14.83 12.16
CA THR A 116 1.96 -15.67 12.81
C THR A 116 0.61 -14.94 12.88
N TYR A 117 -0.47 -15.69 12.92
CA TYR A 117 -1.82 -15.17 12.81
C TYR A 117 -2.74 -15.81 13.86
N ASP A 118 -3.76 -15.05 14.27
CA ASP A 118 -4.88 -15.57 15.04
C ASP A 118 -5.88 -16.34 14.17
N ALA A 119 -6.96 -16.80 14.80
CA ALA A 119 -8.04 -17.53 14.11
C ALA A 119 -8.79 -16.68 13.08
N ASN A 120 -8.80 -15.36 13.21
CA ASN A 120 -9.46 -14.44 12.30
C ASN A 120 -8.57 -14.03 11.12
N GLY A 121 -7.27 -14.40 11.16
CA GLY A 121 -6.27 -14.01 10.15
C GLY A 121 -5.58 -12.69 10.44
N ASN A 122 -5.73 -12.14 11.63
CA ASN A 122 -4.98 -10.97 12.07
C ASN A 122 -3.53 -11.36 12.36
N ILE A 123 -2.56 -10.53 12.00
CA ILE A 123 -1.14 -10.76 12.30
C ILE A 123 -0.91 -10.56 13.80
N ILE A 124 -0.53 -11.61 14.53
CA ILE A 124 -0.21 -11.52 15.96
C ILE A 124 1.27 -11.43 16.24
N SER A 125 2.15 -11.83 15.30
CA SER A 125 3.57 -11.50 15.38
C SER A 125 4.23 -11.37 14.02
N ILE A 126 5.29 -10.56 13.98
CA ILE A 126 6.27 -10.44 12.89
C ILE A 126 7.65 -10.57 13.51
N LYS A 127 8.42 -11.59 13.10
CA LYS A 127 9.76 -11.85 13.60
C LYS A 127 10.79 -11.75 12.49
N ASP A 128 11.84 -10.98 12.72
CA ASP A 128 13.04 -10.87 11.88
C ASP A 128 14.29 -11.31 12.63
N SER A 129 15.49 -11.03 12.07
CA SER A 129 16.76 -11.37 12.68
C SER A 129 17.11 -10.49 13.90
N ALA A 130 16.49 -9.31 14.04
CA ALA A 130 16.75 -8.35 15.12
C ALA A 130 15.82 -8.55 16.31
N GLY A 131 14.60 -9.08 16.09
CA GLY A 131 13.64 -9.28 17.17
C GLY A 131 12.24 -9.67 16.69
N GLU A 132 11.27 -9.47 17.56
CA GLU A 132 9.87 -9.81 17.31
C GLU A 132 8.96 -8.65 17.71
N SER A 133 8.10 -8.24 16.79
CA SER A 133 6.95 -7.37 17.06
C SER A 133 5.71 -8.21 17.28
N THR A 134 4.90 -7.86 18.29
CA THR A 134 3.66 -8.57 18.60
C THR A 134 2.46 -7.64 18.59
N PHE A 135 1.29 -8.17 18.22
CA PHE A 135 0.07 -7.40 18.01
C PHE A 135 -1.10 -8.07 18.74
N ARG A 136 -2.00 -7.25 19.29
CA ARG A 136 -3.22 -7.71 19.96
C ARG A 136 -4.42 -6.96 19.42
N TYR A 137 -5.50 -7.67 19.30
CA TYR A 137 -6.77 -7.18 18.76
C TYR A 137 -7.90 -7.40 19.75
N ASP A 138 -8.93 -6.57 19.65
CA ASP A 138 -10.19 -6.78 20.35
C ASP A 138 -11.12 -7.73 19.59
N GLU A 139 -12.33 -7.92 20.11
CA GLU A 139 -13.36 -8.79 19.51
C GLU A 139 -13.87 -8.27 18.15
N LEU A 140 -13.66 -6.98 17.83
CA LEU A 140 -13.99 -6.36 16.55
C LEU A 140 -12.83 -6.39 15.55
N ASN A 141 -11.71 -7.08 15.88
CA ASN A 141 -10.46 -7.11 15.12
C ASN A 141 -9.78 -5.75 14.99
N GLN A 142 -9.99 -4.84 15.93
CA GLN A 142 -9.27 -3.58 16.02
C GLN A 142 -7.96 -3.78 16.76
N LEU A 143 -6.85 -3.23 16.26
CA LEU A 143 -5.53 -3.31 16.89
C LEU A 143 -5.55 -2.49 18.19
N ILE A 144 -5.45 -3.14 19.35
CA ILE A 144 -5.45 -2.46 20.66
C ILE A 144 -4.07 -2.31 21.28
N ARG A 145 -3.09 -3.11 20.83
CA ARG A 145 -1.71 -3.03 21.31
C ARG A 145 -0.74 -3.56 20.27
N GLU A 146 0.39 -2.88 20.09
CA GLU A 146 1.57 -3.41 19.44
C GLU A 146 2.81 -3.23 20.33
N ASN A 147 3.65 -4.26 20.38
CA ASN A 147 5.00 -4.19 20.92
C ASN A 147 5.94 -4.19 19.72
N ASN A 148 6.36 -3.03 19.27
CA ASN A 148 7.13 -2.86 18.04
C ASN A 148 8.62 -2.79 18.35
N HIS A 149 9.37 -3.87 18.08
CA HIS A 149 10.78 -3.93 18.39
C HIS A 149 11.63 -3.02 17.50
N GLN A 150 11.21 -2.79 16.24
CA GLN A 150 11.95 -1.93 15.32
C GLN A 150 11.84 -0.45 15.71
N LEU A 151 10.69 -0.01 16.20
CA LEU A 151 10.49 1.34 16.75
C LEU A 151 10.97 1.46 18.20
N ASN A 152 11.31 0.35 18.84
CA ASN A 152 11.63 0.25 20.27
C ASN A 152 10.53 0.87 21.15
N LYS A 153 9.25 0.61 20.80
CA LYS A 153 8.08 1.15 21.46
C LYS A 153 7.01 0.07 21.68
N THR A 154 6.24 0.25 22.75
CA THR A 154 4.93 -0.38 22.91
C THR A 154 3.87 0.70 22.73
N ILE A 155 2.86 0.45 21.89
CA ILE A 155 1.80 1.40 21.57
C ILE A 155 0.47 0.75 21.88
N THR A 156 -0.44 1.52 22.47
CA THR A 156 -1.82 1.09 22.70
C THR A 156 -2.79 2.03 22.01
N TYR A 157 -3.92 1.47 21.58
CA TYR A 157 -4.95 2.15 20.82
C TYR A 157 -6.29 2.00 21.51
N ALA A 158 -7.11 3.05 21.50
CA ALA A 158 -8.49 3.00 21.96
C ALA A 158 -9.41 3.63 20.92
N TYR A 159 -10.58 3.04 20.78
CA TYR A 159 -11.56 3.39 19.76
C TYR A 159 -12.89 3.78 20.40
N ASP A 160 -13.69 4.57 19.71
CA ASP A 160 -15.08 4.76 20.04
C ASP A 160 -15.96 3.62 19.48
N LEU A 161 -17.26 3.68 19.75
CA LEU A 161 -18.22 2.67 19.27
C LEU A 161 -18.38 2.64 17.73
N GLY A 162 -17.94 3.70 17.04
CA GLY A 162 -17.92 3.78 15.57
C GLY A 162 -16.64 3.24 14.95
N GLY A 163 -15.65 2.82 15.77
CA GLY A 163 -14.34 2.37 15.31
C GLY A 163 -13.35 3.49 15.03
N ASN A 164 -13.64 4.73 15.43
CA ASN A 164 -12.70 5.83 15.29
C ASN A 164 -11.60 5.73 16.36
N LEU A 165 -10.35 5.89 15.96
CA LEU A 165 -9.20 5.92 16.88
C LEU A 165 -9.24 7.20 17.72
N THR A 166 -9.54 7.07 19.01
CA THR A 166 -9.68 8.21 19.94
C THR A 166 -8.44 8.50 20.73
N VAL A 167 -7.66 7.46 21.06
CA VAL A 167 -6.43 7.59 21.87
C VAL A 167 -5.35 6.66 21.35
N GLU A 168 -4.15 7.20 21.25
CA GLU A 168 -2.91 6.43 21.06
C GLU A 168 -1.95 6.77 22.21
N LYS A 169 -1.39 5.73 22.86
CA LYS A 169 -0.40 5.91 23.92
C LYS A 169 0.89 5.17 23.59
N GLU A 170 2.00 5.88 23.65
CA GLU A 170 3.34 5.31 23.47
C GLU A 170 4.01 5.04 24.81
N TYR A 171 4.69 3.90 24.91
CA TYR A 171 5.49 3.48 26.06
C TYR A 171 6.88 3.07 25.58
N ALA A 172 7.87 3.02 26.47
CA ALA A 172 9.11 2.30 26.22
C ALA A 172 8.77 0.84 25.87
N PHE A 173 9.56 0.24 24.97
CA PHE A 173 9.33 -1.13 24.54
C PHE A 173 9.23 -2.09 25.72
N THR A 174 8.18 -2.86 25.77
CA THR A 174 7.97 -3.92 26.76
C THR A 174 7.06 -5.00 26.23
N THR A 175 7.36 -6.24 26.57
CA THR A 175 6.47 -7.40 26.33
C THR A 175 5.67 -7.78 27.58
N ALA A 176 5.85 -7.06 28.70
CA ALA A 176 5.11 -7.28 29.93
C ALA A 176 3.60 -7.09 29.70
N GLU A 177 2.80 -7.91 30.36
CA GLU A 177 1.33 -7.83 30.28
C GLU A 177 0.81 -6.50 30.83
N THR A 178 1.31 -6.10 32.00
CA THR A 178 0.99 -4.83 32.63
C THR A 178 1.91 -3.75 32.13
N LEU A 179 1.33 -2.66 31.61
CA LEU A 179 2.07 -1.47 31.19
C LEU A 179 2.30 -0.53 32.37
N PRO A 180 3.32 0.35 32.30
CA PRO A 180 3.51 1.44 33.24
C PRO A 180 2.27 2.35 33.30
N ASP A 181 1.97 2.92 34.45
CA ASP A 181 0.83 3.83 34.63
C ASP A 181 0.95 5.10 33.76
N THR A 182 2.18 5.53 33.52
CA THR A 182 2.46 6.77 32.76
C THR A 182 3.05 6.44 31.39
N PRO A 183 2.34 6.73 30.29
CA PRO A 183 2.89 6.64 28.95
C PRO A 183 3.95 7.71 28.70
N VAL A 184 4.88 7.44 27.77
CA VAL A 184 5.87 8.42 27.29
C VAL A 184 5.18 9.53 26.50
N LYS A 185 4.15 9.17 25.75
CA LYS A 185 3.34 10.10 24.95
C LYS A 185 1.89 9.62 24.91
N THR A 186 0.96 10.57 24.93
CA THR A 186 -0.47 10.32 24.66
C THR A 186 -0.93 11.26 23.57
N MET A 187 -1.52 10.72 22.54
CA MET A 187 -2.16 11.45 21.43
C MET A 187 -3.66 11.19 21.46
N THR A 188 -4.45 12.22 21.20
CA THR A 188 -5.92 12.12 21.22
C THR A 188 -6.53 12.68 19.94
N GLY A 189 -7.55 11.98 19.44
CA GLY A 189 -8.39 12.41 18.34
C GLY A 189 -9.71 12.99 18.81
N THR A 190 -10.20 14.05 18.16
CA THR A 190 -11.55 14.56 18.34
C THR A 190 -12.32 14.49 17.04
N TYR A 191 -13.58 14.10 17.12
CA TYR A 191 -14.45 13.87 15.96
C TYR A 191 -15.69 14.79 15.99
N ASP A 192 -16.25 15.04 14.81
CA ASP A 192 -17.45 15.85 14.66
C ASP A 192 -18.67 15.17 15.28
N SER A 193 -19.47 15.90 16.03
CA SER A 193 -20.62 15.33 16.73
C SER A 193 -21.77 14.91 15.81
N ALA A 194 -21.90 15.53 14.65
CA ALA A 194 -22.92 15.24 13.64
C ALA A 194 -22.41 14.26 12.59
N TRP A 195 -21.20 14.49 12.07
CA TRP A 195 -20.53 13.62 11.10
C TRP A 195 -19.48 12.77 11.83
N LYS A 196 -19.94 11.77 12.53
CA LYS A 196 -19.25 10.98 13.57
C LYS A 196 -17.82 10.53 13.26
N ASP A 197 -17.49 10.23 12.02
CA ASP A 197 -16.19 9.75 11.55
C ASP A 197 -15.29 10.86 10.97
N LYS A 198 -15.72 12.13 11.01
CA LYS A 198 -14.94 13.27 10.58
C LYS A 198 -13.98 13.73 11.67
N LEU A 199 -12.67 13.47 11.50
CA LEU A 199 -11.62 13.84 12.44
C LEU A 199 -11.41 15.37 12.44
N LEU A 200 -11.66 16.03 13.57
CA LEU A 200 -11.49 17.50 13.73
C LEU A 200 -10.10 17.89 14.23
N SER A 201 -9.50 17.05 15.06
CA SER A 201 -8.12 17.25 15.50
C SER A 201 -7.44 15.93 15.85
N TRP A 202 -6.12 15.90 15.73
CA TRP A 202 -5.26 14.83 16.21
C TRP A 202 -4.04 15.43 16.92
N ASP A 203 -3.79 15.04 18.15
CA ASP A 203 -2.69 15.53 19.00
C ASP A 203 -2.59 17.07 18.98
N GLY A 204 -3.73 17.75 19.15
CA GLY A 204 -3.85 19.21 19.13
C GLY A 204 -3.78 19.86 17.73
N THR A 205 -3.44 19.10 16.69
CA THR A 205 -3.42 19.61 15.31
C THR A 205 -4.83 19.62 14.73
N ALA A 206 -5.39 20.82 14.51
CA ALA A 206 -6.72 20.99 13.96
C ALA A 206 -6.77 20.70 12.45
N MET A 207 -7.94 20.21 11.99
CA MET A 207 -8.25 19.94 10.60
C MET A 207 -9.58 20.60 10.24
N THR A 208 -9.66 21.16 9.03
CA THR A 208 -10.90 21.72 8.49
C THR A 208 -11.24 21.06 7.16
N TYR A 209 -12.53 21.07 6.82
CA TYR A 209 -13.06 20.38 5.64
C TYR A 209 -14.08 21.25 4.93
N ASP A 210 -14.27 21.00 3.63
CA ASP A 210 -15.40 21.54 2.88
C ASP A 210 -16.70 20.76 3.18
N ALA A 211 -17.79 21.20 2.56
CA ALA A 211 -19.12 20.62 2.77
C ALA A 211 -19.26 19.15 2.36
N ILE A 212 -18.36 18.64 1.51
CA ILE A 212 -18.37 17.26 1.03
C ILE A 212 -17.27 16.39 1.64
N GLY A 213 -16.53 16.93 2.64
CA GLY A 213 -15.53 16.22 3.43
C GLY A 213 -14.13 16.20 2.85
N ASN A 214 -13.81 17.06 1.88
CA ASN A 214 -12.41 17.24 1.48
C ASN A 214 -11.67 18.05 2.54
N MET A 215 -10.48 17.59 2.94
CA MET A 215 -9.65 18.32 3.90
C MET A 215 -9.17 19.64 3.28
N LEU A 216 -9.42 20.77 3.96
CA LEU A 216 -8.97 22.10 3.55
C LEU A 216 -7.67 22.52 4.25
N THR A 217 -7.55 22.17 5.53
CA THR A 217 -6.32 22.50 6.29
C THR A 217 -5.94 21.41 7.27
N ARG A 218 -4.62 21.27 7.52
CA ARG A 218 -4.04 20.47 8.61
C ARG A 218 -2.67 21.01 8.98
N GLY A 219 -2.50 21.46 10.24
CA GLY A 219 -1.19 21.83 10.78
C GLY A 219 -0.41 22.83 9.91
N GLY A 220 -1.05 23.91 9.45
CA GLY A 220 -0.41 24.92 8.56
C GLY A 220 -0.33 24.53 7.09
N THR A 221 -0.72 23.31 6.71
CA THR A 221 -0.85 22.89 5.32
C THR A 221 -2.25 23.20 4.81
N THR A 222 -2.35 23.79 3.62
CA THR A 222 -3.62 24.04 2.91
C THR A 222 -3.75 23.12 1.71
N TYR A 223 -4.98 22.67 1.47
CA TYR A 223 -5.33 21.78 0.36
C TYR A 223 -6.40 22.45 -0.49
N THR A 224 -6.22 22.43 -1.80
CA THR A 224 -7.22 22.93 -2.76
C THR A 224 -7.74 21.78 -3.61
N TRP A 225 -9.02 21.83 -3.93
CA TRP A 225 -9.73 20.77 -4.62
C TRP A 225 -10.45 21.30 -5.86
N THR A 226 -10.60 20.46 -6.87
CA THR A 226 -11.33 20.76 -8.11
C THR A 226 -12.22 19.58 -8.48
N GLN A 227 -13.27 19.83 -9.23
CA GLN A 227 -14.21 18.80 -9.72
C GLN A 227 -14.67 17.84 -8.59
N GLY A 228 -15.05 18.41 -7.45
CA GLY A 228 -15.52 17.69 -6.28
C GLY A 228 -14.37 17.16 -5.42
N ARG A 229 -13.77 16.02 -5.74
CA ARG A 229 -12.80 15.33 -4.89
C ARG A 229 -11.40 15.16 -5.51
N ARG A 230 -11.04 15.98 -6.50
CA ARG A 230 -9.70 15.97 -7.10
C ARG A 230 -8.81 17.00 -6.42
N LEU A 231 -7.74 16.55 -5.76
CA LEU A 231 -6.76 17.43 -5.12
C LEU A 231 -6.02 18.24 -6.20
N SER A 232 -6.19 19.55 -6.22
CA SER A 232 -5.55 20.44 -7.22
C SER A 232 -4.31 21.16 -6.70
N GLY A 233 -4.13 21.25 -5.38
CA GLY A 233 -2.93 21.85 -4.81
C GLY A 233 -2.72 21.53 -3.36
N VAL A 234 -1.44 21.61 -2.95
CA VAL A 234 -1.00 21.53 -1.55
C VAL A 234 -0.01 22.65 -1.31
N GLU A 235 -0.18 23.39 -0.22
CA GLU A 235 0.69 24.51 0.17
C GLU A 235 1.10 24.36 1.64
N ASN A 236 2.42 24.31 1.87
CA ASN A 236 3.04 24.32 3.19
C ASN A 236 4.45 24.89 3.07
N GLY A 237 4.57 26.23 2.95
CA GLY A 237 5.85 26.89 2.66
C GLY A 237 6.42 26.57 1.25
N LYS A 238 5.94 25.52 0.60
CA LYS A 238 6.17 25.17 -0.80
C LYS A 238 4.82 24.83 -1.42
N SER A 239 4.65 25.15 -2.71
CA SER A 239 3.43 24.90 -3.46
C SER A 239 3.62 23.72 -4.41
N ILE A 240 2.70 22.76 -4.36
CA ILE A 240 2.59 21.65 -5.31
C ILE A 240 1.23 21.80 -6.02
N LYS A 241 1.23 21.76 -7.34
CA LYS A 241 0.00 21.77 -8.15
C LYS A 241 -0.17 20.45 -8.88
N TYR A 242 -1.40 19.93 -8.86
CA TYR A 242 -1.80 18.74 -9.59
C TYR A 242 -2.67 19.13 -10.79
N LEU A 243 -2.28 18.68 -11.96
CA LEU A 243 -3.03 18.87 -13.20
C LEU A 243 -3.67 17.52 -13.58
N TYR A 244 -4.95 17.57 -13.94
CA TYR A 244 -5.70 16.40 -14.38
C TYR A 244 -6.07 16.56 -15.84
N ASP A 245 -5.84 15.53 -16.63
CA ASP A 245 -6.35 15.46 -18.00
C ASP A 245 -7.88 15.27 -17.98
N LEU A 246 -8.60 16.22 -18.54
CA LEU A 246 -10.07 16.20 -18.62
C LEU A 246 -10.58 15.26 -19.72
N SER A 247 -9.71 14.76 -20.59
CA SER A 247 -10.07 13.87 -21.70
C SER A 247 -10.37 12.42 -21.27
N LEU A 248 -10.28 12.12 -19.97
CA LEU A 248 -10.43 10.77 -19.40
C LEU A 248 -11.80 10.52 -18.73
N ILE A 249 -12.79 11.39 -18.96
CA ILE A 249 -14.18 11.22 -18.46
C ILE A 249 -15.06 10.73 -19.60
#